data_41678ffc19d6ffd9dc64e5d7644d5ef2
#
_entry.id   41678ffc19d6ffd9dc64e5d7644d5ef2
#
_cell.length_a   1.000
_cell.length_b   1.000
_cell.length_c   1.000
_cell.angle_alpha   90.00
_cell.angle_beta   90.00
_cell.angle_gamma   90.00
#
_symmetry.space_group_name_H-M   'P 1'
#
loop_
_entity.id
_entity.type
_entity.pdbx_description
1 polymer ?
#
loop_
_entity_poly.entity_id
_entity_poly.type
_entity_poly.pdbx_seq_one_letter_code
_entity_poly.pdbx_strand_id
1 'polypeptide(L)'
;MNQNTMKKMLELAKQMGIDAEYKHAPEGADIDTWDMLQKSEAKYDKDGDLTKPPRPYANRNNIALILENDPLFTSLCYNDHANKVKWNDRELWDPDLEEIGLHIERCYRIKYPSPDIKRAVLRVAHQNLEERIKDWLEALPEWDGGERIHSFFHNVFRAERVPGSNQIIEEMSSKWFISLVARALDPGCKMDTFLILCGEKGLGKSTGLRNLVSSQWFSDSNLDIAKKDSLELIHSTETWLWELAELHSLSGKTADNFKAFISSSEDKFRPAYQQFPKSYLRRVVFAGTSNNYQFLTDGPERRVWPITCTGLIDQGYIKAWREQLFAEALQAYREPESIFHLEWESQRMLSELQQAYIIDDPWTIRVREALVSGQNTSAEIMQFLDLPINQQHTGNARRIMKIAKESGYKQINKDGSRVYIRK
;
A
#
# COMPACT_ATOMS: atom_id res chain seq x y z
N MET A 1 0.09 -13.13 -48.42
CA MET A 1 0.47 -13.98 -49.56
C MET A 1 -0.78 -14.26 -50.37
N ASN A 2 -0.77 -14.12 -51.71
CA ASN A 2 -1.97 -14.22 -52.55
C ASN A 2 -2.45 -15.70 -52.61
N GLN A 3 -3.78 -15.97 -52.53
CA GLN A 3 -4.37 -17.32 -52.58
C GLN A 3 -3.91 -18.19 -53.74
N ASN A 4 -3.61 -17.60 -54.89
CA ASN A 4 -3.07 -18.31 -56.06
C ASN A 4 -1.63 -18.81 -55.85
N THR A 5 -0.81 -18.11 -55.11
CA THR A 5 0.57 -18.52 -54.79
C THR A 5 0.57 -19.68 -53.80
N MET A 6 -0.37 -19.63 -52.87
CA MET A 6 -0.55 -20.64 -51.85
C MET A 6 -1.10 -21.98 -52.44
N LYS A 7 -2.05 -21.87 -53.40
CA LYS A 7 -2.58 -23.03 -54.14
C LYS A 7 -1.49 -23.74 -54.95
N LYS A 8 -0.58 -23.02 -55.58
CA LYS A 8 0.58 -23.59 -56.30
C LYS A 8 1.62 -24.26 -55.35
N MET A 9 1.84 -23.70 -54.19
CA MET A 9 2.75 -24.29 -53.18
C MET A 9 2.18 -25.60 -52.64
N LEU A 10 0.86 -25.71 -52.47
CA LEU A 10 0.20 -26.92 -52.00
C LEU A 10 0.20 -28.03 -53.07
N GLU A 11 0.00 -27.68 -54.35
CA GLU A 11 0.13 -28.62 -55.43
C GLU A 11 1.56 -29.16 -55.52
N LEU A 12 2.55 -28.31 -55.33
CA LEU A 12 3.96 -28.73 -55.28
C LEU A 12 4.25 -29.64 -54.05
N ALA A 13 3.75 -29.29 -52.88
CA ALA A 13 3.90 -30.09 -51.64
C ALA A 13 3.25 -31.47 -51.77
N LYS A 14 2.03 -31.55 -52.38
CA LYS A 14 1.39 -32.84 -52.70
C LYS A 14 2.22 -33.67 -53.66
N GLN A 15 2.81 -33.08 -54.70
CA GLN A 15 3.71 -33.76 -55.63
C GLN A 15 4.99 -34.25 -54.98
N MET A 16 5.43 -33.63 -53.89
CA MET A 16 6.61 -33.98 -53.14
C MET A 16 6.30 -34.96 -51.97
N GLY A 17 5.03 -35.45 -51.83
CA GLY A 17 4.66 -36.34 -50.73
C GLY A 17 4.69 -35.70 -49.34
N ILE A 18 4.71 -34.39 -49.28
CA ILE A 18 4.63 -33.63 -48.03
C ILE A 18 3.15 -33.42 -47.72
N ASP A 19 2.70 -33.98 -46.61
CA ASP A 19 1.36 -33.77 -46.08
C ASP A 19 1.25 -32.33 -45.56
N ALA A 20 1.02 -31.39 -46.50
CA ALA A 20 0.83 -29.99 -46.15
C ALA A 20 -0.63 -29.82 -45.72
N GLU A 21 -0.90 -29.99 -44.45
CA GLU A 21 -2.19 -29.57 -43.88
C GLU A 21 -2.44 -28.10 -44.20
N TYR A 22 -3.57 -27.85 -44.89
CA TYR A 22 -3.97 -26.49 -45.21
C TYR A 22 -4.36 -25.78 -43.92
N LYS A 23 -3.56 -24.78 -43.50
CA LYS A 23 -3.90 -23.94 -42.37
C LYS A 23 -5.06 -23.05 -42.77
N HIS A 24 -6.28 -23.39 -42.34
CA HIS A 24 -7.51 -22.65 -42.64
C HIS A 24 -7.72 -21.45 -41.68
N ALA A 25 -6.65 -20.85 -41.17
CA ALA A 25 -6.77 -19.69 -40.32
C ALA A 25 -7.40 -18.51 -41.10
N PRO A 26 -8.37 -17.80 -40.53
CA PRO A 26 -8.90 -16.57 -41.11
C PRO A 26 -7.82 -15.50 -41.23
N GLU A 27 -8.04 -14.56 -42.16
CA GLU A 27 -7.17 -13.40 -42.26
C GLU A 27 -7.17 -12.58 -40.94
N GLY A 28 -5.98 -12.29 -40.41
CA GLY A 28 -5.77 -11.58 -39.14
C GLY A 28 -5.66 -12.48 -37.92
N ALA A 29 -5.93 -13.78 -38.01
CA ALA A 29 -5.67 -14.70 -36.89
C ALA A 29 -4.18 -15.02 -36.80
N ASP A 30 -3.67 -15.14 -35.56
CA ASP A 30 -2.38 -15.77 -35.32
C ASP A 30 -2.47 -17.25 -35.65
N ILE A 31 -1.55 -17.75 -36.52
CA ILE A 31 -1.64 -19.10 -37.07
C ILE A 31 -1.40 -20.16 -36.00
N ASP A 32 -0.42 -19.94 -35.14
CA ASP A 32 -0.06 -20.90 -34.11
C ASP A 32 -1.17 -21.00 -33.06
N THR A 33 -1.74 -19.87 -32.66
CA THR A 33 -2.92 -19.84 -31.79
C THR A 33 -4.12 -20.52 -32.44
N TRP A 34 -4.37 -20.26 -33.74
CA TRP A 34 -5.46 -20.90 -34.48
C TRP A 34 -5.34 -22.42 -34.48
N ASP A 35 -4.14 -22.94 -34.67
CA ASP A 35 -3.91 -24.39 -34.71
C ASP A 35 -4.19 -25.08 -33.37
N MET A 36 -3.99 -24.39 -32.25
CA MET A 36 -4.30 -24.87 -30.90
C MET A 36 -5.79 -24.93 -30.57
N LEU A 37 -6.65 -24.20 -31.30
CA LEU A 37 -8.07 -24.12 -30.97
C LEU A 37 -8.80 -25.44 -31.25
N GLN A 38 -9.72 -25.79 -30.37
CA GLN A 38 -10.69 -26.86 -30.61
C GLN A 38 -11.67 -26.43 -31.71
N LYS A 39 -11.68 -27.16 -32.81
CA LYS A 39 -12.46 -26.82 -34.02
C LYS A 39 -13.31 -28.01 -34.48
N SER A 40 -14.38 -27.70 -35.24
CA SER A 40 -15.09 -28.70 -36.03
C SER A 40 -14.21 -29.22 -37.17
N GLU A 41 -14.46 -30.41 -37.63
CA GLU A 41 -13.80 -30.94 -38.83
C GLU A 41 -14.12 -30.12 -40.08
N ALA A 42 -13.14 -29.99 -40.94
CA ALA A 42 -13.35 -29.45 -42.27
C ALA A 42 -14.21 -30.46 -43.10
N LYS A 43 -15.09 -29.95 -43.95
CA LYS A 43 -15.89 -30.78 -44.86
C LYS A 43 -15.51 -30.51 -46.31
N TYR A 44 -15.32 -31.58 -47.05
CA TYR A 44 -14.97 -31.57 -48.48
C TYR A 44 -16.08 -32.20 -49.31
N ASP A 45 -16.21 -31.81 -50.55
CA ASP A 45 -17.08 -32.50 -51.53
C ASP A 45 -16.41 -33.73 -52.15
N LYS A 46 -17.10 -34.31 -53.15
CA LYS A 46 -16.61 -35.52 -53.82
C LYS A 46 -15.35 -35.27 -54.66
N ASP A 47 -15.10 -34.04 -55.03
CA ASP A 47 -14.00 -33.60 -55.88
C ASP A 47 -12.80 -33.12 -55.02
N GLY A 48 -12.94 -33.18 -53.68
CA GLY A 48 -11.93 -32.79 -52.71
C GLY A 48 -11.90 -31.26 -52.45
N ASP A 49 -12.90 -30.51 -52.90
CA ASP A 49 -13.00 -29.08 -52.63
C ASP A 49 -13.61 -28.82 -51.25
N LEU A 50 -13.06 -27.83 -50.54
CA LEU A 50 -13.50 -27.45 -49.20
C LEU A 50 -14.90 -26.86 -49.25
N THR A 51 -15.90 -27.55 -48.70
CA THR A 51 -17.29 -27.10 -48.60
C THR A 51 -17.61 -26.34 -47.32
N LYS A 52 -16.96 -26.72 -46.20
CA LYS A 52 -17.07 -26.03 -44.93
C LYS A 52 -15.69 -25.99 -44.25
N PRO A 53 -15.16 -24.77 -44.01
CA PRO A 53 -13.92 -24.63 -43.25
C PRO A 53 -14.14 -25.03 -41.77
N PRO A 54 -13.09 -25.47 -41.09
CA PRO A 54 -13.17 -25.71 -39.66
C PRO A 54 -13.55 -24.45 -38.92
N ARG A 55 -14.40 -24.59 -37.90
CA ARG A 55 -14.85 -23.46 -37.08
C ARG A 55 -14.50 -23.74 -35.64
N PRO A 56 -13.81 -22.83 -34.96
CA PRO A 56 -13.54 -22.97 -33.54
C PRO A 56 -14.84 -23.01 -32.73
N TYR A 57 -14.85 -23.83 -31.68
CA TYR A 57 -15.98 -23.85 -30.75
C TYR A 57 -15.99 -22.63 -29.85
N ALA A 58 -17.15 -22.04 -29.64
CA ALA A 58 -17.34 -20.96 -28.68
C ALA A 58 -17.36 -21.54 -27.24
N ASN A 59 -16.21 -21.95 -26.74
CA ASN A 59 -16.05 -22.51 -25.40
C ASN A 59 -14.97 -21.77 -24.59
N ARG A 60 -14.95 -21.99 -23.28
CA ARG A 60 -14.04 -21.31 -22.36
C ARG A 60 -12.57 -21.65 -22.58
N ASN A 61 -12.28 -22.83 -23.12
CA ASN A 61 -10.92 -23.25 -23.40
C ASN A 61 -10.34 -22.46 -24.58
N ASN A 62 -11.11 -22.32 -25.66
CA ASN A 62 -10.65 -21.58 -26.84
C ASN A 62 -10.44 -20.09 -26.56
N ILE A 63 -11.31 -19.45 -25.76
CA ILE A 63 -11.07 -18.04 -25.41
C ILE A 63 -9.81 -17.89 -24.55
N ALA A 64 -9.54 -18.83 -23.63
CA ALA A 64 -8.30 -18.82 -22.84
C ALA A 64 -7.07 -19.03 -23.74
N LEU A 65 -7.10 -19.99 -24.63
CA LEU A 65 -6.00 -20.25 -25.58
C LEU A 65 -5.66 -19.03 -26.43
N ILE A 66 -6.69 -18.30 -26.93
CA ILE A 66 -6.46 -17.08 -27.69
C ILE A 66 -5.76 -16.03 -26.83
N LEU A 67 -6.26 -15.78 -25.60
CA LEU A 67 -5.67 -14.79 -24.69
C LEU A 67 -4.28 -15.16 -24.19
N GLU A 68 -3.95 -16.45 -24.15
CA GLU A 68 -2.65 -16.97 -23.69
C GLU A 68 -1.58 -16.94 -24.81
N ASN A 69 -1.98 -17.04 -26.08
CA ASN A 69 -1.03 -17.29 -27.18
C ASN A 69 -1.02 -16.23 -28.28
N ASP A 70 -2.12 -15.49 -28.50
CA ASP A 70 -2.16 -14.43 -29.51
C ASP A 70 -1.20 -13.28 -29.09
N PRO A 71 -0.26 -12.89 -29.96
CA PRO A 71 0.72 -11.84 -29.67
C PRO A 71 0.14 -10.52 -29.18
N LEU A 72 -1.12 -10.21 -29.52
CA LEU A 72 -1.79 -9.01 -29.07
C LEU A 72 -1.96 -8.96 -27.53
N PHE A 73 -2.06 -10.12 -26.90
CA PHE A 73 -2.37 -10.23 -25.45
C PHE A 73 -1.16 -10.58 -24.58
N THR A 74 0.05 -10.61 -25.15
CA THR A 74 1.29 -10.96 -24.41
C THR A 74 1.57 -10.03 -23.21
N SER A 75 1.07 -8.78 -23.26
CA SER A 75 1.19 -7.81 -22.18
C SER A 75 0.04 -7.88 -21.16
N LEU A 76 -0.88 -8.84 -21.31
CA LEU A 76 -1.98 -9.02 -20.36
C LEU A 76 -1.46 -9.60 -19.05
N CYS A 77 -1.53 -8.84 -17.97
CA CYS A 77 -1.04 -9.23 -16.65
C CYS A 77 -1.97 -8.77 -15.53
N TYR A 78 -1.76 -9.31 -14.35
CA TYR A 78 -2.44 -8.89 -13.13
C TYR A 78 -1.44 -8.21 -12.20
N ASN A 79 -1.66 -6.92 -11.95
CA ASN A 79 -0.89 -6.18 -10.97
C ASN A 79 -1.37 -6.60 -9.57
N ASP A 80 -0.53 -7.38 -8.88
CA ASP A 80 -0.87 -7.97 -7.58
C ASP A 80 -0.86 -6.93 -6.45
N HIS A 81 -0.18 -5.79 -6.63
CA HIS A 81 -0.20 -4.69 -5.68
C HIS A 81 -1.52 -3.91 -5.74
N ALA A 82 -1.94 -3.51 -6.94
CA ALA A 82 -3.17 -2.75 -7.16
C ALA A 82 -4.43 -3.63 -7.27
N ASN A 83 -4.28 -4.96 -7.32
CA ASN A 83 -5.38 -5.91 -7.55
C ASN A 83 -6.17 -5.62 -8.83
N LYS A 84 -5.48 -5.28 -9.92
CA LYS A 84 -6.07 -4.88 -11.19
C LYS A 84 -5.45 -5.61 -12.37
N VAL A 85 -6.27 -5.83 -13.39
CA VAL A 85 -5.77 -6.29 -14.68
C VAL A 85 -5.15 -5.13 -15.44
N LYS A 86 -4.00 -5.37 -16.06
CA LYS A 86 -3.34 -4.44 -16.98
C LYS A 86 -3.21 -5.05 -18.37
N TRP A 87 -3.27 -4.19 -19.35
CA TRP A 87 -3.01 -4.50 -20.74
C TRP A 87 -2.30 -3.31 -21.39
N ASN A 88 -1.20 -3.56 -22.08
CA ASN A 88 -0.35 -2.51 -22.67
C ASN A 88 0.10 -1.45 -21.65
N ASP A 89 0.63 -1.92 -20.51
CA ASP A 89 1.17 -1.11 -19.39
C ASP A 89 0.17 -0.16 -18.71
N ARG A 90 -1.11 -0.26 -19.02
CA ARG A 90 -2.18 0.52 -18.38
C ARG A 90 -3.26 -0.37 -17.77
N GLU A 91 -4.00 0.17 -16.82
CA GLU A 91 -5.18 -0.50 -16.26
C GLU A 91 -6.18 -0.81 -17.37
N LEU A 92 -6.72 -2.04 -17.35
CA LEU A 92 -7.75 -2.49 -18.30
C LEU A 92 -9.12 -1.95 -17.89
N TRP A 93 -9.82 -1.33 -18.83
CA TRP A 93 -11.13 -0.71 -18.67
C TRP A 93 -12.22 -1.46 -19.41
N ASP A 94 -13.49 -1.19 -19.07
CA ASP A 94 -14.61 -1.85 -19.76
C ASP A 94 -14.58 -1.75 -21.30
N PRO A 95 -14.22 -0.60 -21.93
CA PRO A 95 -14.06 -0.53 -23.39
C PRO A 95 -13.02 -1.50 -23.96
N ASP A 96 -11.95 -1.80 -23.19
CA ASP A 96 -10.92 -2.75 -23.64
C ASP A 96 -11.47 -4.17 -23.75
N LEU A 97 -12.42 -4.55 -22.88
CA LEU A 97 -13.08 -5.86 -22.97
C LEU A 97 -13.89 -5.99 -24.26
N GLU A 98 -14.51 -4.90 -24.72
CA GLU A 98 -15.20 -4.87 -26.01
C GLU A 98 -14.21 -4.96 -27.18
N GLU A 99 -13.07 -4.27 -27.10
CA GLU A 99 -12.01 -4.35 -28.11
C GLU A 99 -11.43 -5.77 -28.22
N ILE A 100 -11.16 -6.41 -27.09
CA ILE A 100 -10.74 -7.81 -27.03
C ILE A 100 -11.79 -8.71 -27.68
N GLY A 101 -13.06 -8.51 -27.37
CA GLY A 101 -14.17 -9.27 -27.94
C GLY A 101 -14.27 -9.11 -29.47
N LEU A 102 -14.14 -7.88 -29.95
CA LEU A 102 -14.16 -7.56 -31.38
C LEU A 102 -12.94 -8.16 -32.11
N HIS A 103 -11.76 -8.14 -31.52
CA HIS A 103 -10.58 -8.80 -32.08
C HIS A 103 -10.81 -10.31 -32.25
N ILE A 104 -11.30 -10.97 -31.19
CA ILE A 104 -11.60 -12.41 -31.22
C ILE A 104 -12.66 -12.72 -32.31
N GLU A 105 -13.73 -11.91 -32.40
CA GLU A 105 -14.77 -12.12 -33.41
C GLU A 105 -14.24 -11.92 -34.83
N ARG A 106 -13.43 -10.89 -35.07
CA ARG A 106 -12.89 -10.58 -36.41
C ARG A 106 -11.83 -11.59 -36.86
N CYS A 107 -10.86 -11.89 -35.98
CA CYS A 107 -9.70 -12.70 -36.33
C CYS A 107 -9.99 -14.20 -36.23
N TYR A 108 -10.72 -14.64 -35.19
CA TYR A 108 -10.96 -16.07 -34.94
C TYR A 108 -12.37 -16.55 -35.31
N ARG A 109 -13.25 -15.65 -35.77
CA ARG A 109 -14.62 -15.95 -36.11
C ARG A 109 -15.47 -16.58 -35.02
N ILE A 110 -15.15 -16.23 -33.75
CA ILE A 110 -15.86 -16.70 -32.58
C ILE A 110 -16.51 -15.51 -31.87
N LYS A 111 -17.78 -15.65 -31.53
CA LYS A 111 -18.49 -14.66 -30.75
C LYS A 111 -18.70 -15.15 -29.33
N TYR A 112 -18.28 -14.34 -28.36
CA TYR A 112 -18.46 -14.63 -26.94
C TYR A 112 -19.29 -13.54 -26.26
N PRO A 113 -20.10 -13.88 -25.24
CA PRO A 113 -20.70 -12.89 -24.36
C PRO A 113 -19.61 -12.13 -23.56
N SER A 114 -19.77 -10.82 -23.39
CA SER A 114 -18.80 -9.99 -22.61
C SER A 114 -18.45 -10.55 -21.22
N PRO A 115 -19.39 -11.15 -20.44
CA PRO A 115 -19.04 -11.77 -19.17
C PRO A 115 -18.04 -12.94 -19.28
N ASP A 116 -18.07 -13.69 -20.37
CA ASP A 116 -17.14 -14.80 -20.58
C ASP A 116 -15.75 -14.29 -20.99
N ILE A 117 -15.69 -13.21 -21.77
CA ILE A 117 -14.44 -12.49 -22.08
C ILE A 117 -13.81 -11.99 -20.78
N LYS A 118 -14.56 -11.28 -19.93
CA LYS A 118 -14.09 -10.76 -18.66
C LYS A 118 -13.52 -11.86 -17.75
N ARG A 119 -14.20 -13.00 -17.66
CA ARG A 119 -13.73 -14.15 -16.84
C ARG A 119 -12.44 -14.76 -17.39
N ALA A 120 -12.33 -14.88 -18.71
CA ALA A 120 -11.14 -15.42 -19.35
C ALA A 120 -9.96 -14.47 -19.19
N VAL A 121 -10.16 -13.16 -19.40
CA VAL A 121 -9.16 -12.11 -19.20
C VAL A 121 -8.64 -12.15 -17.76
N LEU A 122 -9.52 -12.18 -16.76
CA LEU A 122 -9.13 -12.28 -15.34
C LEU A 122 -8.30 -13.54 -15.08
N ARG A 123 -8.71 -14.68 -15.62
CA ARG A 123 -7.99 -15.94 -15.45
C ARG A 123 -6.59 -15.89 -16.04
N VAL A 124 -6.47 -15.43 -17.29
CA VAL A 124 -5.18 -15.37 -18.00
C VAL A 124 -4.26 -14.33 -17.36
N ALA A 125 -4.79 -13.15 -17.01
CA ALA A 125 -4.02 -12.14 -16.32
C ALA A 125 -3.42 -12.65 -15.00
N HIS A 126 -4.15 -13.44 -14.21
CA HIS A 126 -3.65 -14.03 -12.96
C HIS A 126 -2.54 -15.09 -13.15
N GLN A 127 -2.33 -15.59 -14.36
CA GLN A 127 -1.19 -16.44 -14.67
C GLN A 127 0.10 -15.64 -14.88
N ASN A 128 -0.05 -14.33 -15.20
CA ASN A 128 1.02 -13.38 -15.44
C ASN A 128 0.99 -12.29 -14.38
N LEU A 129 1.56 -12.57 -13.20
CA LEU A 129 1.60 -11.61 -12.10
C LEU A 129 2.66 -10.54 -12.36
N GLU A 130 2.32 -9.29 -12.10
CA GLU A 130 3.22 -8.15 -12.12
C GLU A 130 3.40 -7.63 -10.70
N GLU A 131 4.63 -7.64 -10.18
CA GLU A 131 5.01 -7.14 -8.85
C GLU A 131 6.06 -6.01 -8.97
N ARG A 132 5.72 -4.92 -9.64
CA ARG A 132 6.67 -3.85 -10.07
C ARG A 132 7.57 -3.31 -8.97
N ILE A 133 7.06 -3.14 -7.74
CA ILE A 133 7.87 -2.63 -6.63
C ILE A 133 8.91 -3.67 -6.21
N LYS A 134 8.52 -4.94 -6.13
CA LYS A 134 9.41 -6.06 -5.85
C LYS A 134 10.45 -6.22 -6.96
N ASP A 135 10.00 -6.23 -8.21
CA ASP A 135 10.89 -6.35 -9.37
C ASP A 135 11.90 -5.20 -9.41
N TRP A 136 11.47 -3.99 -9.07
CA TRP A 136 12.36 -2.83 -8.96
C TRP A 136 13.38 -3.01 -7.83
N LEU A 137 12.97 -3.48 -6.66
CA LEU A 137 13.87 -3.76 -5.54
C LEU A 137 14.90 -4.86 -5.88
N GLU A 138 14.48 -5.90 -6.59
CA GLU A 138 15.35 -7.01 -7.00
C GLU A 138 16.31 -6.62 -8.14
N ALA A 139 15.95 -5.62 -8.94
CA ALA A 139 16.77 -5.07 -10.03
C ALA A 139 17.71 -3.93 -9.58
N LEU A 140 17.72 -3.57 -8.30
CA LEU A 140 18.62 -2.54 -7.78
C LEU A 140 20.10 -2.92 -8.01
N PRO A 141 20.99 -1.94 -8.23
CA PRO A 141 22.42 -2.20 -8.24
C PRO A 141 22.86 -2.73 -6.86
N GLU A 142 23.98 -3.46 -6.83
CA GLU A 142 24.59 -3.86 -5.56
C GLU A 142 24.86 -2.63 -4.70
N TRP A 143 24.68 -2.78 -3.39
CA TRP A 143 25.02 -1.74 -2.43
C TRP A 143 26.52 -1.47 -2.45
N ASP A 144 26.87 -0.22 -2.59
CA ASP A 144 28.26 0.24 -2.70
C ASP A 144 29.05 0.26 -1.37
N GLY A 145 28.41 -0.21 -0.27
CA GLY A 145 28.99 -0.23 1.08
C GLY A 145 28.90 1.10 1.84
N GLY A 146 28.30 2.13 1.23
CA GLY A 146 28.13 3.43 1.88
C GLY A 146 26.91 3.44 2.82
N GLU A 147 27.13 3.67 4.10
CA GLU A 147 26.09 3.78 5.13
C GLU A 147 25.35 5.11 5.00
N ARG A 148 24.10 5.08 4.55
CA ARG A 148 23.26 6.26 4.29
C ARG A 148 21.95 6.26 5.06
N ILE A 149 21.29 5.10 5.19
CA ILE A 149 19.95 5.03 5.80
C ILE A 149 19.98 5.36 7.30
N HIS A 150 21.07 5.06 7.98
CA HIS A 150 21.23 5.37 9.40
C HIS A 150 21.16 6.87 9.68
N SER A 151 21.88 7.68 8.91
CA SER A 151 21.95 9.12 9.10
C SER A 151 20.94 9.92 8.25
N PHE A 152 20.08 9.25 7.49
CA PHE A 152 19.22 9.88 6.50
C PHE A 152 18.27 10.92 7.08
N PHE A 153 17.62 10.63 8.21
CA PHE A 153 16.71 11.60 8.82
C PHE A 153 17.43 12.89 9.22
N HIS A 154 18.62 12.79 9.80
CA HIS A 154 19.42 13.98 10.15
C HIS A 154 19.94 14.73 8.92
N ASN A 155 20.54 14.00 7.98
CA ASN A 155 21.30 14.62 6.90
C ASN A 155 20.40 15.09 5.74
N VAL A 156 19.29 14.38 5.48
CA VAL A 156 18.43 14.61 4.31
C VAL A 156 17.09 15.23 4.71
N PHE A 157 16.40 14.68 5.70
CA PHE A 157 15.17 15.25 6.23
C PHE A 157 15.40 16.41 7.19
N ARG A 158 16.66 16.72 7.50
CA ARG A 158 17.06 17.79 8.41
C ARG A 158 16.43 17.65 9.80
N ALA A 159 16.38 16.39 10.28
CA ALA A 159 15.88 16.11 11.61
C ALA A 159 16.67 16.88 12.67
N GLU A 160 15.94 17.49 13.60
CA GLU A 160 16.51 18.21 14.73
C GLU A 160 17.47 17.32 15.52
N ARG A 161 18.66 17.84 15.86
CA ARG A 161 19.61 17.15 16.71
C ARG A 161 19.31 17.46 18.17
N VAL A 162 18.70 16.49 18.86
CA VAL A 162 18.31 16.63 20.26
C VAL A 162 19.32 15.84 21.13
N PRO A 163 20.01 16.49 22.07
CA PRO A 163 20.92 15.79 22.98
C PRO A 163 20.23 14.61 23.68
N GLY A 164 20.83 13.44 23.62
CA GLY A 164 20.28 12.20 24.18
C GLY A 164 19.27 11.46 23.26
N SER A 165 18.81 12.05 22.17
CA SER A 165 17.82 11.44 21.28
C SER A 165 18.33 11.17 19.86
N ASN A 166 19.57 11.55 19.51
CA ASN A 166 20.08 11.33 18.15
C ASN A 166 20.14 9.85 17.79
N GLN A 167 20.56 9.01 18.72
CA GLN A 167 20.66 7.56 18.51
C GLN A 167 19.32 6.94 18.14
N ILE A 168 18.23 7.32 18.80
CA ILE A 168 16.89 6.79 18.46
C ILE A 168 16.42 7.28 17.11
N ILE A 169 16.73 8.53 16.72
CA ILE A 169 16.38 9.08 15.40
C ILE A 169 17.12 8.32 14.29
N GLU A 170 18.38 8.00 14.51
CA GLU A 170 19.22 7.24 13.57
C GLU A 170 18.73 5.78 13.46
N GLU A 171 18.36 5.15 14.57
CA GLU A 171 17.76 3.82 14.56
C GLU A 171 16.39 3.82 13.84
N MET A 172 15.53 4.78 14.15
CA MET A 172 14.24 4.94 13.43
C MET A 172 14.46 5.11 11.94
N SER A 173 15.48 5.86 11.52
CA SER A 173 15.81 6.05 10.12
C SER A 173 16.10 4.73 9.43
N SER A 174 17.03 3.94 9.93
CA SER A 174 17.37 2.62 9.37
C SER A 174 16.17 1.69 9.33
N LYS A 175 15.47 1.54 10.46
CA LYS A 175 14.33 0.63 10.60
C LYS A 175 13.14 1.03 9.71
N TRP A 176 12.94 2.31 9.47
CA TRP A 176 11.89 2.77 8.57
C TRP A 176 12.17 2.39 7.12
N PHE A 177 13.42 2.53 6.63
CA PHE A 177 13.81 2.06 5.31
C PHE A 177 13.65 0.54 5.17
N ILE A 178 14.12 -0.22 6.16
CA ILE A 178 13.97 -1.69 6.17
C ILE A 178 12.48 -2.08 6.14
N SER A 179 11.63 -1.35 6.85
CA SER A 179 10.18 -1.61 6.88
C SER A 179 9.47 -1.34 5.54
N LEU A 180 9.94 -0.35 4.76
CA LEU A 180 9.47 -0.13 3.40
C LEU A 180 9.77 -1.35 2.52
N VAL A 181 11.01 -1.84 2.57
CA VAL A 181 11.44 -3.05 1.83
C VAL A 181 10.65 -4.28 2.31
N ALA A 182 10.55 -4.50 3.62
CA ALA A 182 9.81 -5.61 4.20
C ALA A 182 8.37 -5.66 3.70
N ARG A 183 7.67 -4.52 3.71
CA ARG A 183 6.27 -4.43 3.29
C ARG A 183 6.07 -4.72 1.80
N ALA A 184 7.07 -4.44 0.96
CA ALA A 184 7.06 -4.75 -0.47
C ALA A 184 7.34 -6.24 -0.75
N LEU A 185 8.30 -6.84 -0.05
CA LEU A 185 8.75 -8.23 -0.28
C LEU A 185 7.94 -9.27 0.50
N ASP A 186 7.43 -8.90 1.67
CA ASP A 186 6.59 -9.74 2.55
C ASP A 186 5.27 -9.02 2.87
N PRO A 187 4.32 -9.01 1.92
CA PRO A 187 3.01 -8.40 2.11
C PRO A 187 2.32 -8.95 3.35
N GLY A 188 1.78 -8.05 4.17
CA GLY A 188 1.15 -8.44 5.43
C GLY A 188 2.11 -8.62 6.60
N CYS A 189 3.42 -8.45 6.43
CA CYS A 189 4.37 -8.46 7.54
C CYS A 189 3.93 -7.47 8.63
N LYS A 190 4.24 -7.79 9.89
CA LYS A 190 3.83 -6.94 11.01
C LYS A 190 4.61 -5.63 11.01
N MET A 191 3.93 -4.56 10.59
CA MET A 191 4.45 -3.20 10.61
C MET A 191 3.38 -2.29 11.21
N ASP A 192 3.62 -1.78 12.40
CA ASP A 192 2.70 -0.89 13.12
C ASP A 192 3.30 0.50 13.38
N THR A 193 4.37 0.85 12.66
CA THR A 193 5.05 2.13 12.77
C THR A 193 4.49 3.17 11.81
N PHE A 194 4.45 4.41 12.26
CA PHE A 194 3.96 5.56 11.52
C PHE A 194 4.93 6.74 11.68
N LEU A 195 5.69 7.03 10.64
CA LEU A 195 6.58 8.18 10.60
C LEU A 195 5.79 9.48 10.44
N ILE A 196 6.06 10.50 11.26
CA ILE A 196 5.49 11.85 11.11
C ILE A 196 6.60 12.86 10.95
N LEU A 197 6.64 13.55 9.82
CA LEU A 197 7.54 14.67 9.59
C LEU A 197 6.85 15.97 10.03
N CYS A 198 7.34 16.55 11.13
CA CYS A 198 6.87 17.82 11.67
C CYS A 198 7.76 18.97 11.23
N GLY A 199 7.22 20.17 11.07
CA GLY A 199 8.01 21.32 10.73
C GLY A 199 7.24 22.35 9.89
N GLU A 200 7.83 23.49 9.65
CA GLU A 200 7.20 24.60 8.92
C GLU A 200 6.72 24.19 7.52
N LYS A 201 5.73 24.92 7.03
CA LYS A 201 5.25 24.77 5.67
C LYS A 201 6.34 25.15 4.67
N GLY A 202 6.46 24.39 3.59
CA GLY A 202 7.43 24.67 2.53
C GLY A 202 8.80 24.01 2.68
N LEU A 203 9.06 23.24 3.74
CA LEU A 203 10.32 22.50 3.90
C LEU A 203 10.48 21.33 2.93
N GLY A 204 9.46 20.99 2.15
CA GLY A 204 9.53 19.90 1.16
C GLY A 204 9.27 18.52 1.74
N LYS A 205 8.57 18.40 2.88
CA LYS A 205 8.25 17.13 3.56
C LYS A 205 7.55 16.13 2.63
N SER A 206 6.39 16.48 2.10
CA SER A 206 5.62 15.62 1.16
C SER A 206 6.39 15.34 -0.12
N THR A 207 7.12 16.35 -0.65
CA THR A 207 7.97 16.17 -1.83
C THR A 207 9.11 15.19 -1.57
N GLY A 208 9.69 15.20 -0.36
CA GLY A 208 10.73 14.27 0.06
C GLY A 208 10.22 12.83 0.10
N LEU A 209 9.06 12.61 0.72
CA LEU A 209 8.41 11.29 0.75
C LEU A 209 8.09 10.79 -0.67
N ARG A 210 7.52 11.66 -1.52
CA ARG A 210 7.21 11.32 -2.92
C ARG A 210 8.44 10.96 -3.73
N ASN A 211 9.51 11.76 -3.65
CA ASN A 211 10.74 11.51 -4.40
C ASN A 211 11.46 10.24 -3.94
N LEU A 212 11.30 9.86 -2.67
CA LEU A 212 11.93 8.67 -2.13
C LEU A 212 11.40 7.40 -2.79
N VAL A 213 10.08 7.22 -2.88
CA VAL A 213 9.48 6.01 -3.48
C VAL A 213 9.12 6.17 -4.95
N SER A 214 9.34 7.32 -5.57
CA SER A 214 8.82 7.73 -6.89
C SER A 214 7.33 8.12 -6.87
N SER A 215 6.98 9.06 -7.74
CA SER A 215 5.59 9.55 -7.83
C SER A 215 4.56 8.49 -8.23
N GLN A 216 4.99 7.45 -8.95
CA GLN A 216 4.10 6.36 -9.38
C GLN A 216 3.66 5.45 -8.21
N TRP A 217 4.44 5.38 -7.13
CA TRP A 217 4.18 4.55 -5.95
C TRP A 217 3.85 5.38 -4.70
N PHE A 218 3.56 6.65 -4.88
CA PHE A 218 3.21 7.58 -3.82
C PHE A 218 1.78 8.08 -3.97
N SER A 219 1.06 8.19 -2.86
CA SER A 219 -0.25 8.84 -2.81
C SER A 219 -0.32 9.81 -1.63
N ASP A 220 -0.87 10.98 -1.88
CA ASP A 220 -1.28 11.98 -0.87
C ASP A 220 -2.79 12.22 -0.92
N SER A 221 -3.53 11.32 -1.55
CA SER A 221 -4.99 11.39 -1.61
C SER A 221 -5.59 11.29 -0.21
N ASN A 222 -6.63 12.08 0.03
CA ASN A 222 -7.30 12.08 1.33
C ASN A 222 -7.90 10.70 1.65
N LEU A 223 -7.47 10.10 2.75
CA LEU A 223 -7.89 8.79 3.21
C LEU A 223 -8.69 8.93 4.52
N ASP A 224 -9.99 8.70 4.46
CA ASP A 224 -10.81 8.64 5.66
C ASP A 224 -10.75 7.22 6.26
N ILE A 225 -9.83 7.01 7.22
CA ILE A 225 -9.59 5.70 7.85
C ILE A 225 -10.82 5.09 8.55
N ALA A 226 -11.87 5.87 8.79
CA ALA A 226 -13.13 5.38 9.37
C ALA A 226 -14.07 4.78 8.33
N LYS A 227 -13.84 5.01 7.03
CA LYS A 227 -14.67 4.52 5.95
C LYS A 227 -14.15 3.22 5.35
N LYS A 228 -15.07 2.31 5.04
CA LYS A 228 -14.71 1.03 4.38
C LYS A 228 -14.17 1.22 2.97
N ASP A 229 -14.63 2.24 2.25
CA ASP A 229 -14.18 2.56 0.89
C ASP A 229 -12.70 2.90 0.84
N SER A 230 -12.14 3.39 1.95
CA SER A 230 -10.71 3.63 2.09
C SER A 230 -9.87 2.35 2.01
N LEU A 231 -10.40 1.20 2.46
CA LEU A 231 -9.72 -0.08 2.32
C LEU A 231 -9.65 -0.50 0.85
N GLU A 232 -10.76 -0.34 0.12
CA GLU A 232 -10.78 -0.63 -1.32
C GLU A 232 -9.80 0.30 -2.07
N LEU A 233 -9.78 1.58 -1.73
CA LEU A 233 -8.88 2.56 -2.33
C LEU A 233 -7.40 2.18 -2.12
N ILE A 234 -7.00 1.80 -0.91
CA ILE A 234 -5.62 1.37 -0.59
C ILE A 234 -5.20 0.17 -1.44
N HIS A 235 -6.08 -0.80 -1.60
CA HIS A 235 -5.79 -2.05 -2.31
C HIS A 235 -6.06 -2.00 -3.82
N SER A 236 -6.62 -0.88 -4.32
CA SER A 236 -6.87 -0.67 -5.75
C SER A 236 -5.87 0.27 -6.42
N THR A 237 -4.82 0.66 -5.69
CA THR A 237 -3.74 1.51 -6.19
C THR A 237 -2.39 0.84 -6.03
N GLU A 238 -1.45 1.13 -6.91
CA GLU A 238 -0.07 0.66 -6.81
C GLU A 238 0.76 1.57 -5.89
N THR A 239 0.20 1.88 -4.71
CA THR A 239 0.81 2.80 -3.75
C THR A 239 1.66 2.05 -2.74
N TRP A 240 2.96 2.34 -2.70
CA TRP A 240 3.89 1.81 -1.70
C TRP A 240 3.93 2.68 -0.44
N LEU A 241 3.93 4.02 -0.61
CA LEU A 241 3.92 4.97 0.49
C LEU A 241 2.70 5.91 0.38
N TRP A 242 1.87 5.91 1.42
CA TRP A 242 0.71 6.80 1.50
C TRP A 242 0.94 7.89 2.55
N GLU A 243 0.88 9.14 2.12
CA GLU A 243 0.95 10.27 3.03
C GLU A 243 -0.44 10.59 3.60
N LEU A 244 -0.53 10.59 4.92
CA LEU A 244 -1.67 11.15 5.65
C LEU A 244 -1.31 12.58 6.08
N ALA A 245 -1.81 13.56 5.32
CA ALA A 245 -1.56 14.97 5.61
C ALA A 245 -2.43 15.47 6.78
N GLU A 246 -1.94 16.49 7.47
CA GLU A 246 -2.69 17.26 8.48
C GLU A 246 -3.34 16.41 9.59
N LEU A 247 -2.55 15.57 10.25
CA LEU A 247 -2.98 14.89 11.47
C LEU A 247 -3.16 15.90 12.60
N HIS A 248 -4.37 16.47 12.72
CA HIS A 248 -4.65 17.56 13.64
C HIS A 248 -4.64 17.15 15.12
N SER A 249 -5.05 15.95 15.45
CA SER A 249 -4.84 15.37 16.78
C SER A 249 -5.22 13.89 16.78
N LEU A 250 -4.36 13.08 17.34
CA LEU A 250 -4.66 11.67 17.61
C LEU A 250 -5.29 11.60 19.02
N SER A 251 -6.60 11.80 19.13
CA SER A 251 -7.30 11.82 20.42
C SER A 251 -8.48 10.87 20.49
N GLY A 252 -8.65 10.24 21.63
CA GLY A 252 -9.81 9.41 21.96
C GLY A 252 -10.07 8.31 20.94
N LYS A 253 -11.34 8.12 20.53
CA LYS A 253 -11.73 7.07 19.56
C LYS A 253 -11.03 7.18 18.21
N THR A 254 -10.68 8.39 17.78
CA THR A 254 -9.94 8.61 16.53
C THR A 254 -8.53 8.04 16.64
N ALA A 255 -7.86 8.23 17.78
CA ALA A 255 -6.55 7.65 18.04
C ALA A 255 -6.59 6.13 18.06
N ASP A 256 -7.60 5.54 18.73
CA ASP A 256 -7.73 4.08 18.80
C ASP A 256 -8.03 3.47 17.43
N ASN A 257 -8.90 4.09 16.63
CA ASN A 257 -9.15 3.68 15.26
C ASN A 257 -7.89 3.78 14.38
N PHE A 258 -7.13 4.85 14.53
CA PHE A 258 -5.87 5.06 13.84
C PHE A 258 -4.85 3.99 14.21
N LYS A 259 -4.68 3.71 15.50
CA LYS A 259 -3.78 2.66 15.99
C LYS A 259 -4.16 1.28 15.45
N ALA A 260 -5.45 0.95 15.46
CA ALA A 260 -5.97 -0.29 14.90
C ALA A 260 -5.71 -0.37 13.38
N PHE A 261 -5.98 0.74 12.67
CA PHE A 261 -5.76 0.84 11.24
C PHE A 261 -4.29 0.65 10.85
N ILE A 262 -3.35 1.35 11.49
CA ILE A 262 -1.91 1.23 11.20
C ILE A 262 -1.40 -0.18 11.51
N SER A 263 -1.89 -0.81 12.58
CA SER A 263 -1.41 -2.12 13.04
C SER A 263 -1.96 -3.31 12.24
N SER A 264 -2.89 -3.08 11.31
CA SER A 264 -3.46 -4.16 10.51
C SER A 264 -2.43 -4.72 9.53
N SER A 265 -2.32 -6.03 9.47
CA SER A 265 -1.49 -6.74 8.49
C SER A 265 -2.28 -7.13 7.24
N GLU A 266 -3.60 -7.30 7.40
CA GLU A 266 -4.54 -7.58 6.32
C GLU A 266 -5.82 -6.78 6.49
N ASP A 267 -6.50 -6.55 5.38
CA ASP A 267 -7.82 -5.94 5.35
C ASP A 267 -8.81 -6.88 4.70
N LYS A 268 -9.96 -7.09 5.35
CA LYS A 268 -11.02 -7.95 4.85
C LYS A 268 -12.23 -7.13 4.42
N PHE A 269 -12.47 -7.08 3.13
CA PHE A 269 -13.63 -6.39 2.57
C PHE A 269 -14.14 -7.10 1.31
N ARG A 270 -15.30 -6.70 0.85
CA ARG A 270 -15.90 -7.15 -0.40
C ARG A 270 -15.79 -6.01 -1.41
N PRO A 271 -14.93 -6.13 -2.43
CA PRO A 271 -14.85 -5.12 -3.49
C PRO A 271 -16.20 -4.91 -4.18
N ALA A 272 -16.39 -3.74 -4.75
CA ALA A 272 -17.58 -3.44 -5.52
C ALA A 272 -17.81 -4.52 -6.60
N TYR A 273 -19.06 -4.94 -6.76
CA TYR A 273 -19.50 -5.96 -7.73
C TYR A 273 -18.96 -7.39 -7.53
N GLN A 274 -18.20 -7.69 -6.48
CA GLN A 274 -17.80 -9.06 -6.15
C GLN A 274 -18.81 -9.75 -5.22
N GLN A 275 -18.97 -11.08 -5.39
CA GLN A 275 -19.92 -11.85 -4.58
C GLN A 275 -19.41 -12.13 -3.16
N PHE A 276 -18.09 -12.33 -3.01
CA PHE A 276 -17.48 -12.78 -1.77
C PHE A 276 -16.48 -11.76 -1.22
N PRO A 277 -16.38 -11.61 0.12
CA PRO A 277 -15.30 -10.90 0.74
C PRO A 277 -13.98 -11.66 0.54
N LYS A 278 -12.88 -10.92 0.39
CA LYS A 278 -11.51 -11.44 0.28
C LYS A 278 -10.63 -10.72 1.31
N SER A 279 -9.64 -11.41 1.86
CA SER A 279 -8.57 -10.80 2.64
C SER A 279 -7.47 -10.33 1.69
N TYR A 280 -7.02 -9.10 1.93
CA TYR A 280 -5.94 -8.46 1.18
C TYR A 280 -4.79 -8.16 2.13
N LEU A 281 -3.62 -8.70 1.86
CA LEU A 281 -2.41 -8.41 2.62
C LEU A 281 -1.96 -6.98 2.36
N ARG A 282 -1.61 -6.26 3.43
CA ARG A 282 -1.16 -4.88 3.29
C ARG A 282 0.23 -4.80 2.68
N ARG A 283 0.35 -4.00 1.63
CA ARG A 283 1.60 -3.67 0.94
C ARG A 283 2.01 -2.22 1.16
N VAL A 284 1.06 -1.36 1.52
CA VAL A 284 1.26 0.06 1.73
C VAL A 284 1.92 0.35 3.07
N VAL A 285 2.80 1.34 3.08
CA VAL A 285 3.36 1.99 4.27
C VAL A 285 2.73 3.36 4.42
N PHE A 286 2.42 3.76 5.64
CA PHE A 286 1.85 5.08 5.93
C PHE A 286 2.89 5.99 6.55
N ALA A 287 2.91 7.26 6.13
CA ALA A 287 3.65 8.31 6.78
C ALA A 287 2.76 9.55 6.90
N GLY A 288 3.08 10.44 7.82
CA GLY A 288 2.35 11.70 8.01
C GLY A 288 3.24 12.90 7.85
N THR A 289 2.61 14.03 7.51
CA THR A 289 3.25 15.34 7.60
C THR A 289 2.38 16.26 8.45
N SER A 290 3.02 17.08 9.26
CA SER A 290 2.36 18.05 10.11
C SER A 290 3.10 19.38 10.15
N ASN A 291 2.35 20.48 10.19
CA ASN A 291 2.90 21.79 10.51
C ASN A 291 2.78 22.09 12.02
N ASN A 292 2.08 21.24 12.75
CA ASN A 292 1.97 21.33 14.20
C ASN A 292 2.97 20.36 14.85
N TYR A 293 3.68 20.85 15.84
CA TYR A 293 4.64 20.07 16.62
C TYR A 293 3.97 19.27 17.72
N GLN A 294 2.82 19.70 18.22
CA GLN A 294 2.07 19.03 19.27
C GLN A 294 0.82 18.38 18.71
N PHE A 295 0.76 17.06 18.73
CA PHE A 295 -0.36 16.28 18.18
C PHE A 295 -0.68 15.01 19.01
N LEU A 296 0.15 14.62 19.97
CA LEU A 296 -0.11 13.50 20.86
C LEU A 296 -0.93 13.95 22.07
N THR A 297 -2.14 13.41 22.24
CA THR A 297 -3.03 13.77 23.36
C THR A 297 -3.01 12.78 24.50
N ASP A 298 -2.71 11.51 24.21
CA ASP A 298 -2.81 10.41 25.19
C ASP A 298 -1.45 9.98 25.77
N GLY A 299 -0.43 10.81 25.61
CA GLY A 299 0.95 10.51 26.01
C GLY A 299 1.73 9.76 24.92
N PRO A 300 2.91 9.20 25.27
CA PRO A 300 3.75 8.49 24.31
C PRO A 300 3.04 7.31 23.66
N GLU A 301 3.27 7.14 22.34
CA GLU A 301 2.70 6.05 21.53
C GLU A 301 3.78 5.39 20.69
N ARG A 302 4.14 4.15 20.99
CA ARG A 302 5.26 3.42 20.38
C ARG A 302 5.18 3.29 18.84
N ARG A 303 3.98 3.40 18.28
CA ARG A 303 3.76 3.30 16.81
C ARG A 303 4.06 4.60 16.08
N VAL A 304 4.08 5.73 16.78
CA VAL A 304 4.24 7.05 16.18
C VAL A 304 5.70 7.48 16.29
N TRP A 305 6.35 7.70 15.18
CA TRP A 305 7.74 8.12 15.09
C TRP A 305 7.86 9.56 14.61
N PRO A 306 7.86 10.54 15.53
CA PRO A 306 7.91 11.94 15.16
C PRO A 306 9.33 12.39 14.85
N ILE A 307 9.49 13.15 13.78
CA ILE A 307 10.73 13.79 13.35
C ILE A 307 10.48 15.27 13.11
N THR A 308 11.16 16.13 13.85
CA THR A 308 11.14 17.58 13.63
C THR A 308 12.13 17.94 12.52
N CYS A 309 11.63 18.40 11.38
CA CYS A 309 12.43 18.92 10.28
C CYS A 309 12.71 20.41 10.51
N THR A 310 13.98 20.80 10.66
CA THR A 310 14.42 22.16 10.96
C THR A 310 14.91 22.95 9.74
N GLY A 311 14.95 22.31 8.56
CA GLY A 311 15.44 22.94 7.34
C GLY A 311 14.89 22.29 6.08
N LEU A 312 15.25 22.85 4.93
CA LEU A 312 14.85 22.33 3.62
C LEU A 312 15.36 20.89 3.43
N ILE A 313 14.43 19.99 3.10
CA ILE A 313 14.74 18.59 2.77
C ILE A 313 15.55 18.54 1.47
N ASP A 314 16.64 17.78 1.47
CA ASP A 314 17.55 17.65 0.35
C ASP A 314 16.97 16.76 -0.76
N GLN A 315 16.15 17.35 -1.63
CA GLN A 315 15.52 16.65 -2.75
C GLN A 315 16.53 16.13 -3.78
N GLY A 316 17.66 16.83 -3.92
CA GLY A 316 18.75 16.46 -4.84
C GLY A 316 19.42 15.16 -4.39
N TYR A 317 19.71 15.07 -3.10
CA TYR A 317 20.28 13.86 -2.50
C TYR A 317 19.33 12.65 -2.66
N ILE A 318 18.03 12.82 -2.36
CA ILE A 318 17.06 11.74 -2.49
C ILE A 318 17.05 11.19 -3.92
N LYS A 319 16.97 12.06 -4.92
CA LYS A 319 16.94 11.64 -6.33
C LYS A 319 18.23 10.96 -6.78
N ALA A 320 19.38 11.46 -6.35
CA ALA A 320 20.69 10.94 -6.74
C ALA A 320 20.99 9.57 -6.10
N TRP A 321 20.55 9.34 -4.86
CA TRP A 321 20.95 8.19 -4.06
C TRP A 321 19.81 7.20 -3.79
N ARG A 322 18.62 7.41 -4.36
CA ARG A 322 17.44 6.56 -4.09
C ARG A 322 17.73 5.07 -4.25
N GLU A 323 18.36 4.68 -5.33
CA GLU A 323 18.67 3.27 -5.60
C GLU A 323 19.63 2.70 -4.55
N GLN A 324 20.66 3.44 -4.17
CA GLN A 324 21.62 3.01 -3.15
C GLN A 324 21.03 3.00 -1.74
N LEU A 325 20.11 3.93 -1.42
CA LEU A 325 19.36 3.90 -0.16
C LEU A 325 18.53 2.62 -0.02
N PHE A 326 17.85 2.23 -1.09
CA PHE A 326 17.07 1.00 -1.09
C PHE A 326 17.93 -0.27 -1.26
N ALA A 327 19.07 -0.20 -1.93
CA ALA A 327 20.04 -1.30 -1.99
C ALA A 327 20.61 -1.60 -0.58
N GLU A 328 20.98 -0.55 0.18
CA GLU A 328 21.39 -0.67 1.58
C GLU A 328 20.27 -1.28 2.45
N ALA A 329 19.05 -0.76 2.33
CA ALA A 329 17.89 -1.27 3.07
C ALA A 329 17.54 -2.72 2.71
N LEU A 330 17.66 -3.10 1.44
CA LEU A 330 17.44 -4.46 0.97
C LEU A 330 18.50 -5.43 1.50
N GLN A 331 19.76 -5.01 1.52
CA GLN A 331 20.85 -5.79 2.12
C GLN A 331 20.57 -5.99 3.63
N ALA A 332 20.25 -4.92 4.34
CA ALA A 332 19.91 -4.98 5.76
C ALA A 332 18.67 -5.84 6.04
N TYR A 333 17.66 -5.82 5.18
CA TYR A 333 16.47 -6.67 5.29
C TYR A 333 16.80 -8.16 5.15
N ARG A 334 17.77 -8.50 4.30
CA ARG A 334 18.18 -9.91 4.03
C ARG A 334 19.02 -10.51 5.14
N GLU A 335 19.53 -9.73 6.08
CA GLU A 335 20.26 -10.25 7.22
C GLU A 335 19.34 -11.08 8.12
N PRO A 336 19.80 -12.25 8.63
CA PRO A 336 18.96 -13.19 9.39
C PRO A 336 18.33 -12.59 10.65
N GLU A 337 18.97 -11.60 11.24
CA GLU A 337 18.53 -10.90 12.47
C GLU A 337 17.83 -9.57 12.17
N SER A 338 17.41 -9.35 10.93
CA SER A 338 16.79 -8.10 10.53
C SER A 338 15.51 -7.83 11.30
N ILE A 339 15.51 -6.78 12.10
CA ILE A 339 14.39 -6.30 12.90
C ILE A 339 14.05 -4.88 12.44
N PHE A 340 12.83 -4.66 11.96
CA PHE A 340 12.35 -3.34 11.53
C PHE A 340 11.38 -2.68 12.53
N HIS A 341 11.33 -3.16 13.76
CA HIS A 341 10.66 -2.51 14.88
C HIS A 341 11.69 -2.15 15.98
N LEU A 342 11.32 -1.19 16.83
CA LEU A 342 12.17 -0.78 17.94
C LEU A 342 12.10 -1.79 19.09
N GLU A 343 13.26 -2.10 19.67
CA GLU A 343 13.36 -2.91 20.87
C GLU A 343 12.90 -2.13 22.11
N TRP A 344 12.81 -2.80 23.24
CA TRP A 344 12.24 -2.21 24.45
C TRP A 344 13.02 -0.98 24.96
N GLU A 345 14.32 -1.01 24.91
CA GLU A 345 15.18 0.12 25.32
C GLU A 345 15.00 1.32 24.41
N SER A 346 14.98 1.09 23.10
CA SER A 346 14.73 2.11 22.08
C SER A 346 13.32 2.70 22.19
N GLN A 347 12.32 1.89 22.58
CA GLN A 347 10.97 2.40 22.86
C GLN A 347 10.91 3.36 24.05
N ARG A 348 11.78 3.18 25.07
CA ARG A 348 11.91 4.13 26.17
C ARG A 348 12.49 5.46 25.68
N MET A 349 13.56 5.41 24.89
CA MET A 349 14.16 6.61 24.28
C MET A 349 13.16 7.33 23.37
N LEU A 350 12.38 6.58 22.59
CA LEU A 350 11.29 7.15 21.79
C LEU A 350 10.25 7.85 22.68
N SER A 351 9.87 7.24 23.81
CA SER A 351 8.92 7.85 24.74
C SER A 351 9.44 9.16 25.35
N GLU A 352 10.74 9.27 25.59
CA GLU A 352 11.40 10.50 26.03
C GLU A 352 11.39 11.56 24.93
N LEU A 353 11.75 11.20 23.70
CA LEU A 353 11.68 12.08 22.52
C LEU A 353 10.25 12.60 22.29
N GLN A 354 9.25 11.76 22.47
CA GLN A 354 7.85 12.10 22.24
C GLN A 354 7.28 13.13 23.23
N GLN A 355 7.92 13.40 24.35
CA GLN A 355 7.46 14.42 25.32
C GLN A 355 7.30 15.79 24.66
N ALA A 356 8.17 16.13 23.70
CA ALA A 356 8.09 17.39 22.96
C ALA A 356 6.84 17.52 22.06
N TYR A 357 6.22 16.38 21.71
CA TYR A 357 5.08 16.31 20.79
C TYR A 357 3.72 16.14 21.49
N ILE A 358 3.72 16.07 22.84
CA ILE A 358 2.50 15.94 23.61
C ILE A 358 1.80 17.29 23.69
N ILE A 359 0.50 17.31 23.43
CA ILE A 359 -0.34 18.50 23.63
C ILE A 359 -0.52 18.69 25.15
N ASP A 360 -0.09 19.82 25.66
CA ASP A 360 -0.36 20.18 27.03
C ASP A 360 -1.87 20.35 27.24
N ASP A 361 -2.40 19.62 28.20
CA ASP A 361 -3.80 19.77 28.57
C ASP A 361 -4.01 21.14 29.23
N PRO A 362 -4.91 22.01 28.72
CA PRO A 362 -5.15 23.35 29.27
C PRO A 362 -5.53 23.34 30.75
N TRP A 363 -5.99 22.21 31.27
CA TRP A 363 -6.34 22.08 32.67
C TRP A 363 -5.15 21.71 33.56
N THR A 364 -4.01 21.32 32.99
CA THR A 364 -2.85 20.80 33.74
C THR A 364 -2.44 21.71 34.86
N ILE A 365 -2.28 23.01 34.59
CA ILE A 365 -1.86 24.00 35.59
C ILE A 365 -2.90 24.09 36.70
N ARG A 366 -4.17 24.32 36.33
CA ARG A 366 -5.25 24.49 37.31
C ARG A 366 -5.55 23.24 38.12
N VAL A 367 -5.45 22.07 37.51
CA VAL A 367 -5.59 20.75 38.22
C VAL A 367 -4.44 20.58 39.23
N ARG A 368 -3.20 20.94 38.86
CA ARG A 368 -2.06 20.90 39.79
C ARG A 368 -2.25 21.88 40.96
N GLU A 369 -2.71 23.07 40.68
CA GLU A 369 -3.06 24.09 41.73
C GLU A 369 -4.14 23.52 42.65
N ALA A 370 -5.22 22.93 42.12
CA ALA A 370 -6.27 22.32 42.90
C ALA A 370 -5.73 21.21 43.84
N LEU A 371 -4.90 20.30 43.29
CA LEU A 371 -4.28 19.22 44.06
C LEU A 371 -3.36 19.73 45.20
N VAL A 372 -2.57 20.75 44.89
CA VAL A 372 -1.69 21.43 45.91
C VAL A 372 -2.53 22.16 46.96
N SER A 373 -3.65 22.73 46.59
CA SER A 373 -4.59 23.42 47.47
C SER A 373 -5.46 22.47 48.32
N GLY A 374 -5.22 21.14 48.17
CA GLY A 374 -5.90 20.15 48.99
C GLY A 374 -7.20 19.59 48.40
N GLN A 375 -7.54 19.91 47.15
CA GLN A 375 -8.67 19.30 46.45
C GLN A 375 -8.31 17.89 46.07
N ASN A 376 -8.96 16.90 46.70
CA ASN A 376 -8.51 15.50 46.62
C ASN A 376 -9.43 14.59 45.79
N THR A 377 -10.58 15.09 45.36
CA THR A 377 -11.53 14.31 44.55
C THR A 377 -11.73 14.94 43.19
N SER A 378 -12.16 14.15 42.21
CA SER A 378 -12.49 14.71 40.87
C SER A 378 -13.62 15.74 40.94
N ALA A 379 -14.58 15.60 41.85
CA ALA A 379 -15.67 16.52 42.03
C ALA A 379 -15.17 17.89 42.56
N GLU A 380 -14.36 17.89 43.62
CA GLU A 380 -13.76 19.11 44.18
C GLU A 380 -12.87 19.80 43.12
N ILE A 381 -12.07 19.06 42.35
CA ILE A 381 -11.26 19.63 41.29
C ILE A 381 -12.12 20.24 40.18
N MET A 382 -13.24 19.58 39.80
CA MET A 382 -14.18 20.15 38.82
C MET A 382 -14.81 21.48 39.31
N GLN A 383 -15.12 21.56 40.61
CA GLN A 383 -15.58 22.83 41.22
C GLN A 383 -14.48 23.92 41.20
N PHE A 384 -13.25 23.55 41.55
CA PHE A 384 -12.09 24.47 41.49
C PHE A 384 -11.82 24.99 40.09
N LEU A 385 -12.14 24.18 39.07
CA LEU A 385 -12.05 24.54 37.65
C LEU A 385 -13.26 25.38 37.18
N ASP A 386 -14.21 25.66 38.03
CA ASP A 386 -15.47 26.36 37.71
C ASP A 386 -16.27 25.67 36.59
N LEU A 387 -16.26 24.33 36.52
CA LEU A 387 -16.98 23.60 35.50
C LEU A 387 -18.50 23.62 35.80
N PRO A 388 -19.34 24.00 34.81
CA PRO A 388 -20.79 23.90 34.93
C PRO A 388 -21.24 22.45 35.24
N ILE A 389 -22.38 22.29 35.93
CA ILE A 389 -22.90 20.99 36.37
C ILE A 389 -23.04 20.02 35.19
N ASN A 390 -23.46 20.49 34.02
CA ASN A 390 -23.60 19.67 32.81
C ASN A 390 -22.24 19.16 32.26
N GLN A 391 -21.12 19.76 32.66
CA GLN A 391 -19.77 19.32 32.34
C GLN A 391 -19.13 18.48 33.45
N GLN A 392 -19.77 18.31 34.60
CA GLN A 392 -19.29 17.50 35.70
C GLN A 392 -19.67 16.02 35.49
N HIS A 393 -19.06 15.38 34.50
CA HIS A 393 -19.32 14.00 34.10
C HIS A 393 -18.07 13.12 34.14
N THR A 394 -18.26 11.81 33.99
CA THR A 394 -17.20 10.81 34.07
C THR A 394 -16.05 11.02 33.07
N GLY A 395 -16.31 11.65 31.94
CA GLY A 395 -15.26 11.99 30.95
C GLY A 395 -14.26 12.99 31.52
N ASN A 396 -14.76 14.08 32.13
CA ASN A 396 -13.92 15.09 32.77
C ASN A 396 -13.23 14.55 34.05
N ALA A 397 -13.88 13.66 34.79
CA ALA A 397 -13.25 12.97 35.91
C ALA A 397 -12.04 12.11 35.46
N ARG A 398 -12.15 11.40 34.31
CA ARG A 398 -11.04 10.63 33.72
C ARG A 398 -9.90 11.57 33.28
N ARG A 399 -10.22 12.72 32.68
CA ARG A 399 -9.24 13.73 32.28
C ARG A 399 -8.45 14.25 33.50
N ILE A 400 -9.13 14.63 34.58
CA ILE A 400 -8.51 15.03 35.84
C ILE A 400 -7.64 13.92 36.42
N MET A 401 -8.10 12.68 36.42
CA MET A 401 -7.35 11.54 36.89
C MET A 401 -6.03 11.34 36.12
N LYS A 402 -6.06 11.53 34.79
CA LYS A 402 -4.86 11.45 33.94
C LYS A 402 -3.87 12.52 34.36
N ILE A 403 -4.29 13.79 34.43
CA ILE A 403 -3.45 14.92 34.82
C ILE A 403 -2.86 14.73 36.24
N ALA A 404 -3.69 14.28 37.19
CA ALA A 404 -3.23 14.00 38.55
C ALA A 404 -2.16 12.90 38.59
N LYS A 405 -2.33 11.83 37.82
CA LYS A 405 -1.34 10.76 37.71
C LYS A 405 -0.01 11.23 37.12
N GLU A 406 -0.07 12.05 36.08
CA GLU A 406 1.10 12.68 35.45
C GLU A 406 1.79 13.68 36.38
N SER A 407 1.03 14.28 37.30
CA SER A 407 1.52 15.21 38.33
C SER A 407 2.05 14.51 39.59
N GLY A 408 2.20 13.15 39.56
CA GLY A 408 2.79 12.39 40.69
C GLY A 408 1.76 12.01 41.76
N TYR A 409 0.47 12.07 41.46
CA TYR A 409 -0.57 11.60 42.38
C TYR A 409 -1.07 10.22 41.99
N LYS A 410 -1.58 9.43 42.93
CA LYS A 410 -2.32 8.19 42.69
C LYS A 410 -3.72 8.29 43.25
N GLN A 411 -4.68 7.65 42.57
CA GLN A 411 -6.04 7.54 43.05
C GLN A 411 -6.17 6.33 43.97
N ILE A 412 -6.74 6.53 45.15
CA ILE A 412 -7.09 5.45 46.10
C ILE A 412 -8.57 5.55 46.50
N ASN A 413 -9.10 4.46 47.03
CA ASN A 413 -10.45 4.48 47.64
C ASN A 413 -10.27 4.70 49.16
N LYS A 414 -10.83 5.78 49.67
CA LYS A 414 -10.85 6.14 51.07
C LYS A 414 -12.25 6.49 51.49
N ASP A 415 -12.81 5.80 52.49
CA ASP A 415 -14.14 6.01 53.02
C ASP A 415 -15.25 6.02 51.95
N GLY A 416 -15.15 5.14 50.95
CA GLY A 416 -16.09 5.04 49.84
C GLY A 416 -15.93 6.05 48.74
N SER A 417 -15.01 7.01 48.87
CA SER A 417 -14.68 8.04 47.88
C SER A 417 -13.34 7.80 47.23
N ARG A 418 -13.23 8.12 45.91
CA ARG A 418 -11.97 8.08 45.18
C ARG A 418 -11.22 9.37 45.37
N VAL A 419 -10.09 9.31 46.08
CA VAL A 419 -9.22 10.48 46.40
C VAL A 419 -7.86 10.36 45.76
N TYR A 420 -7.27 11.51 45.43
CA TYR A 420 -5.89 11.62 44.93
C TYR A 420 -4.93 11.86 46.11
N ILE A 421 -3.90 11.07 46.18
CA ILE A 421 -2.81 11.24 47.13
C ILE A 421 -1.47 11.30 46.38
N ARG A 422 -0.53 12.11 46.89
CA ARG A 422 0.79 12.19 46.30
C ARG A 422 1.52 10.83 46.47
N LYS A 423 2.23 10.42 45.43
CA LYS A 423 3.03 9.17 45.47
C LYS A 423 4.20 9.28 46.45
#